data_a0bb06b1ed4d559df0eb6652024bbcfa
#
_entry.id   a0bb06b1ed4d559df0eb6652024bbcfa
#
_cell.length_a   1.000
_cell.length_b   1.000
_cell.length_c   1.000
_cell.angle_alpha   90.00
_cell.angle_beta   90.00
_cell.angle_gamma   90.00
#
_symmetry.space_group_name_H-M   'P 1'
#
loop_
_entity.id
_entity.type
_entity.pdbx_description
1 polymer ?
#
loop_
_entity_poly.entity_id
_entity_poly.type
_entity_poly.pdbx_seq_one_letter_code
_entity_poly.pdbx_strand_id
1 'polypeptide(L)'
;MNPNWRSPSHTAFSEVYVPAVAEAVKSFVKSKLEGCTVTLVLDEMRNSCGQYINFVVSTNSQTSIGNEVFFWECMQSEGSTAGAIAKKISLVANELEKAGIDCHSYATDNCNAMIATEKYTVTESGKRLSRIPCSSHALNNIFKDFVNKNPTIRETWNLVQFILNHHK
;
A
#
# COMPACT_ATOMS: atom_id res chain seq x y z
N MET A 1 2.62 -32.88 16.84
CA MET A 1 3.65 -31.82 16.99
C MET A 1 5.01 -32.49 17.12
N ASN A 2 6.07 -31.95 16.51
CA ASN A 2 7.43 -32.47 16.69
C ASN A 2 7.93 -32.15 18.10
N PRO A 3 8.19 -33.13 18.99
CA PRO A 3 8.60 -32.88 20.38
C PRO A 3 9.98 -32.22 20.49
N ASN A 4 10.75 -32.17 19.40
CA ASN A 4 12.08 -31.56 19.34
C ASN A 4 12.07 -30.15 18.74
N TRP A 5 10.88 -29.61 18.44
CA TRP A 5 10.80 -28.26 17.88
C TRP A 5 11.16 -27.21 18.95
N ARG A 6 12.17 -26.41 18.67
CA ARG A 6 12.56 -25.26 19.48
C ARG A 6 12.27 -24.01 18.71
N SER A 7 11.63 -23.03 19.35
CA SER A 7 11.42 -21.72 18.77
C SER A 7 12.77 -21.09 18.40
N PRO A 8 12.92 -20.53 17.20
CA PRO A 8 14.13 -19.80 16.84
C PRO A 8 14.35 -18.61 17.80
N SER A 9 15.60 -18.19 17.97
CA SER A 9 15.91 -16.96 18.70
C SER A 9 15.32 -15.76 17.96
N HIS A 10 15.08 -14.64 18.68
CA HIS A 10 14.58 -13.40 18.07
C HIS A 10 15.46 -12.97 16.89
N THR A 11 16.78 -13.01 17.04
CA THR A 11 17.74 -12.67 15.97
C THR A 11 17.59 -13.60 14.76
N ALA A 12 17.55 -14.93 14.98
CA ALA A 12 17.36 -15.86 13.87
C ALA A 12 16.00 -15.67 13.19
N PHE A 13 14.95 -15.35 13.97
CA PHE A 13 13.65 -15.07 13.40
C PHE A 13 13.67 -13.83 12.51
N SER A 14 14.19 -12.68 13.01
CA SER A 14 14.19 -11.41 12.30
C SER A 14 15.19 -11.34 11.14
N GLU A 15 16.36 -11.98 11.27
CA GLU A 15 17.42 -11.82 10.29
C GLU A 15 17.48 -12.96 9.24
N VAL A 16 16.91 -14.12 9.53
CA VAL A 16 16.95 -15.28 8.64
C VAL A 16 15.57 -15.68 8.15
N TYR A 17 14.64 -15.98 9.07
CA TYR A 17 13.35 -16.54 8.67
C TYR A 17 12.43 -15.53 8.03
N VAL A 18 12.29 -14.33 8.59
CA VAL A 18 11.40 -13.29 8.04
C VAL A 18 11.85 -12.88 6.63
N PRO A 19 13.13 -12.56 6.37
CA PRO A 19 13.59 -12.27 5.01
C PRO A 19 13.38 -13.43 4.03
N ALA A 20 13.67 -14.67 4.44
CA ALA A 20 13.47 -15.83 3.57
C ALA A 20 12.00 -16.06 3.20
N VAL A 21 11.08 -15.90 4.15
CA VAL A 21 9.64 -15.99 3.89
C VAL A 21 9.19 -14.85 2.99
N ALA A 22 9.64 -13.62 3.26
CA ALA A 22 9.31 -12.45 2.44
C ALA A 22 9.73 -12.63 0.98
N GLU A 23 10.94 -13.14 0.74
CA GLU A 23 11.44 -13.42 -0.61
C GLU A 23 10.65 -14.54 -1.29
N ALA A 24 10.32 -15.61 -0.57
CA ALA A 24 9.50 -16.69 -1.11
C ALA A 24 8.09 -16.20 -1.50
N VAL A 25 7.46 -15.39 -0.66
CA VAL A 25 6.16 -14.77 -0.95
C VAL A 25 6.26 -13.84 -2.15
N LYS A 26 7.29 -12.99 -2.21
CA LYS A 26 7.51 -12.06 -3.34
C LYS A 26 7.73 -12.82 -4.65
N SER A 27 8.49 -13.89 -4.64
CA SER A 27 8.70 -14.76 -5.80
C SER A 27 7.41 -15.45 -6.26
N PHE A 28 6.60 -15.93 -5.31
CA PHE A 28 5.29 -16.50 -5.61
C PHE A 28 4.36 -15.44 -6.25
N VAL A 29 4.30 -14.24 -5.70
CA VAL A 29 3.47 -13.14 -6.26
C VAL A 29 3.95 -12.77 -7.66
N LYS A 30 5.27 -12.66 -7.89
CA LYS A 30 5.84 -12.42 -9.22
C LYS A 30 5.37 -13.46 -10.23
N SER A 31 5.47 -14.74 -9.90
CA SER A 31 5.05 -15.83 -10.80
C SER A 31 3.54 -15.81 -11.11
N LYS A 32 2.73 -15.32 -10.17
CA LYS A 32 1.28 -15.16 -10.36
C LYS A 32 0.90 -13.99 -11.24
N LEU A 33 1.70 -12.93 -11.20
CA LEU A 33 1.43 -11.65 -11.88
C LEU A 33 2.14 -11.53 -13.23
N GLU A 34 2.99 -12.48 -13.61
CA GLU A 34 3.73 -12.46 -14.88
C GLU A 34 2.76 -12.32 -16.06
N GLY A 35 2.99 -11.35 -16.92
CA GLY A 35 2.13 -11.01 -18.05
C GLY A 35 0.83 -10.29 -17.69
N CYS A 36 0.58 -10.00 -16.41
CA CYS A 36 -0.59 -9.25 -15.97
C CYS A 36 -0.35 -7.74 -16.05
N THR A 37 -1.46 -7.01 -16.28
CA THR A 37 -1.53 -5.56 -16.08
C THR A 37 -2.03 -5.27 -14.68
N VAL A 38 -1.33 -4.41 -13.95
CA VAL A 38 -1.60 -4.12 -12.55
C VAL A 38 -1.69 -2.63 -12.24
N THR A 39 -2.31 -2.33 -11.11
CA THR A 39 -2.31 -1.01 -10.48
C THR A 39 -1.61 -1.12 -9.14
N LEU A 40 -0.66 -0.23 -8.86
CA LEU A 40 -0.11 -0.08 -7.52
C LEU A 40 -1.11 0.66 -6.63
N VAL A 41 -1.34 0.17 -5.44
CA VAL A 41 -2.12 0.88 -4.41
C VAL A 41 -1.18 1.22 -3.27
N LEU A 42 -1.16 2.49 -2.90
CA LEU A 42 -0.27 3.02 -1.87
C LEU A 42 -1.07 3.51 -0.68
N ASP A 43 -0.59 3.17 0.50
CA ASP A 43 -1.08 3.72 1.75
C ASP A 43 0.11 4.14 2.62
N GLU A 44 0.06 5.38 3.10
CA GLU A 44 1.09 5.94 3.95
C GLU A 44 0.71 5.75 5.43
N MET A 45 1.59 5.12 6.18
CA MET A 45 1.41 4.94 7.62
C MET A 45 2.55 5.57 8.41
N ARG A 46 2.22 6.12 9.56
CA ARG A 46 3.20 6.63 10.53
C ARG A 46 3.03 5.91 11.86
N ASN A 47 4.15 5.49 12.43
CA ASN A 47 4.21 4.93 13.78
C ASN A 47 5.39 5.55 14.55
N SER A 48 5.64 5.05 15.77
CA SER A 48 6.76 5.50 16.63
C SER A 48 8.15 5.26 16.02
N CYS A 49 8.28 4.34 15.06
CA CYS A 49 9.53 3.99 14.40
C CYS A 49 9.78 4.78 13.11
N GLY A 50 8.79 5.54 12.63
CA GLY A 50 8.92 6.35 11.41
C GLY A 50 7.70 6.37 10.53
N GLN A 51 7.92 6.84 9.32
CA GLN A 51 6.92 6.93 8.26
C GLN A 51 7.22 5.86 7.21
N TYR A 52 6.18 5.15 6.77
CA TYR A 52 6.29 4.03 5.84
C TYR A 52 5.26 4.18 4.73
N ILE A 53 5.57 3.63 3.57
CA ILE A 53 4.65 3.51 2.44
C ILE A 53 4.46 2.02 2.18
N ASN A 54 3.23 1.55 2.30
CA ASN A 54 2.84 0.21 1.90
C ASN A 54 2.49 0.20 0.43
N PHE A 55 3.06 -0.75 -0.30
CA PHE A 55 2.77 -1.01 -1.69
C PHE A 55 1.99 -2.32 -1.81
N VAL A 56 0.85 -2.21 -2.43
CA VAL A 56 -0.03 -3.33 -2.75
C VAL A 56 -0.23 -3.35 -4.27
N VAL A 57 -0.21 -4.51 -4.85
CA VAL A 57 -0.45 -4.71 -6.29
C VAL A 57 -1.85 -5.26 -6.46
N SER A 58 -2.67 -4.59 -7.26
CA SER A 58 -4.02 -5.02 -7.59
C SER A 58 -4.13 -5.36 -9.07
N THR A 59 -4.66 -6.54 -9.38
CA THR A 59 -5.06 -6.93 -10.73
C THR A 59 -6.48 -6.43 -11.02
N ASN A 60 -6.86 -6.42 -12.28
CA ASN A 60 -8.22 -6.10 -12.69
C ASN A 60 -8.95 -7.36 -13.21
N SER A 61 -10.26 -7.26 -13.40
CA SER A 61 -11.10 -8.38 -13.86
C SER A 61 -10.76 -8.88 -15.28
N GLN A 62 -9.94 -8.16 -16.02
CA GLN A 62 -9.52 -8.54 -17.37
C GLN A 62 -8.27 -9.44 -17.37
N THR A 63 -7.63 -9.63 -16.21
CA THR A 63 -6.51 -10.56 -16.08
C THR A 63 -7.02 -11.99 -15.94
N SER A 64 -6.17 -12.97 -16.27
CA SER A 64 -6.49 -14.40 -16.14
C SER A 64 -6.77 -14.84 -14.70
N ILE A 65 -6.27 -14.08 -13.72
CA ILE A 65 -6.46 -14.36 -12.29
C ILE A 65 -7.59 -13.52 -11.65
N GLY A 66 -8.28 -12.64 -12.43
CA GLY A 66 -9.37 -11.81 -11.95
C GLY A 66 -8.92 -10.63 -11.07
N ASN A 67 -9.81 -10.18 -10.18
CA ASN A 67 -9.53 -9.11 -9.23
C ASN A 67 -8.86 -9.67 -7.97
N GLU A 68 -7.55 -9.65 -7.93
CA GLU A 68 -6.78 -10.07 -6.76
C GLU A 68 -5.90 -8.93 -6.24
N VAL A 69 -5.56 -9.00 -4.97
CA VAL A 69 -4.76 -8.00 -4.26
C VAL A 69 -3.64 -8.70 -3.54
N PHE A 70 -2.41 -8.26 -3.81
CA PHE A 70 -1.21 -8.82 -3.21
C PHE A 70 -0.42 -7.73 -2.51
N PHE A 71 0.03 -8.00 -1.28
CA PHE A 71 1.04 -7.16 -0.64
C PHE A 71 2.36 -7.31 -1.38
N TRP A 72 3.00 -6.19 -1.72
CA TRP A 72 4.26 -6.19 -2.44
C TRP A 72 5.43 -5.85 -1.54
N GLU A 73 5.39 -4.70 -0.90
CA GLU A 73 6.48 -4.19 -0.08
C GLU A 73 6.03 -3.09 0.87
N CYS A 74 6.78 -2.93 1.97
CA CYS A 74 6.66 -1.79 2.88
C CYS A 74 8.02 -1.07 2.92
N MET A 75 8.05 0.18 2.47
CA MET A 75 9.29 0.98 2.43
C MET A 75 9.25 2.09 3.46
N GLN A 76 10.33 2.26 4.21
CA GLN A 76 10.48 3.44 5.07
C GLN A 76 10.59 4.69 4.20
N SER A 77 9.83 5.74 4.55
CA SER A 77 9.87 7.02 3.87
C SER A 77 10.89 7.95 4.54
N GLU A 78 11.81 8.47 3.77
CA GLU A 78 12.78 9.48 4.23
C GLU A 78 12.20 10.91 4.27
N GLY A 79 10.90 11.05 3.96
CA GLY A 79 10.16 12.31 3.96
C GLY A 79 8.88 12.24 3.14
N SER A 80 7.99 13.20 3.37
CA SER A 80 6.67 13.29 2.73
C SER A 80 6.68 14.19 1.48
N THR A 81 7.83 14.43 0.86
CA THR A 81 7.88 15.23 -0.37
C THR A 81 7.38 14.42 -1.57
N ALA A 82 6.65 15.06 -2.46
CA ALA A 82 6.15 14.43 -3.67
C ALA A 82 7.25 13.73 -4.49
N GLY A 83 8.45 14.33 -4.57
CA GLY A 83 9.60 13.73 -5.27
C GLY A 83 10.13 12.46 -4.60
N ALA A 84 10.23 12.44 -3.25
CA ALA A 84 10.66 11.25 -2.51
C ALA A 84 9.67 10.10 -2.65
N ILE A 85 8.37 10.39 -2.57
CA ILE A 85 7.30 9.41 -2.76
C ILE A 85 7.31 8.89 -4.20
N ALA A 86 7.36 9.77 -5.19
CA ALA A 86 7.39 9.40 -6.62
C ALA A 86 8.58 8.50 -6.96
N LYS A 87 9.77 8.77 -6.37
CA LYS A 87 10.94 7.92 -6.53
C LYS A 87 10.68 6.48 -6.05
N LYS A 88 10.00 6.31 -4.92
CA LYS A 88 9.64 4.98 -4.40
C LYS A 88 8.60 4.28 -5.29
N ILE A 89 7.60 5.01 -5.78
CA ILE A 89 6.64 4.47 -6.74
C ILE A 89 7.36 3.98 -8.01
N SER A 90 8.27 4.79 -8.55
CA SER A 90 9.05 4.43 -9.73
C SER A 90 9.95 3.21 -9.49
N LEU A 91 10.56 3.09 -8.30
CA LEU A 91 11.36 1.91 -7.94
C LEU A 91 10.52 0.62 -7.98
N VAL A 92 9.35 0.63 -7.34
CA VAL A 92 8.44 -0.53 -7.33
C VAL A 92 7.94 -0.85 -8.74
N ALA A 93 7.55 0.17 -9.51
CA ALA A 93 7.11 -0.01 -10.89
C ALA A 93 8.20 -0.61 -11.77
N ASN A 94 9.45 -0.15 -11.63
CA ASN A 94 10.59 -0.73 -12.36
C ASN A 94 10.85 -2.19 -11.97
N GLU A 95 10.69 -2.54 -10.70
CA GLU A 95 10.81 -3.93 -10.25
C GLU A 95 9.72 -4.81 -10.87
N LEU A 96 8.48 -4.31 -10.94
CA LEU A 96 7.38 -5.01 -11.62
C LEU A 96 7.66 -5.18 -13.11
N GLU A 97 8.09 -4.14 -13.82
CA GLU A 97 8.45 -4.22 -15.24
C GLU A 97 9.57 -5.25 -15.51
N LYS A 98 10.61 -5.27 -14.66
CA LYS A 98 11.70 -6.27 -14.75
C LYS A 98 11.21 -7.71 -14.51
N ALA A 99 10.09 -7.88 -13.80
CA ALA A 99 9.45 -9.18 -13.60
C ALA A 99 8.40 -9.52 -14.67
N GLY A 100 8.30 -8.74 -15.75
CA GLY A 100 7.33 -8.98 -16.82
C GLY A 100 5.88 -8.59 -16.43
N ILE A 101 5.72 -7.76 -15.41
CA ILE A 101 4.43 -7.29 -14.89
C ILE A 101 4.22 -5.84 -15.35
N ASP A 102 3.13 -5.58 -16.05
CA ASP A 102 2.87 -4.29 -16.66
C ASP A 102 2.11 -3.36 -15.68
N CYS A 103 2.81 -2.39 -15.10
CA CYS A 103 2.24 -1.39 -14.21
C CYS A 103 1.92 -0.11 -14.96
N HIS A 104 0.64 0.27 -15.11
CA HIS A 104 0.20 1.48 -15.80
C HIS A 104 -0.20 2.62 -14.88
N SER A 105 -0.60 2.30 -13.67
CA SER A 105 -1.21 3.27 -12.77
C SER A 105 -0.90 2.98 -11.31
N TYR A 106 -1.12 3.99 -10.50
CA TYR A 106 -1.05 3.86 -9.05
C TYR A 106 -2.19 4.63 -8.37
N ALA A 107 -2.75 4.04 -7.33
CA ALA A 107 -3.82 4.63 -6.54
C ALA A 107 -3.29 5.15 -5.20
N THR A 108 -3.65 6.38 -4.86
CA THR A 108 -3.26 7.04 -3.61
C THR A 108 -4.41 7.86 -3.04
N ASP A 109 -4.27 8.27 -1.78
CA ASP A 109 -5.13 9.29 -1.22
C ASP A 109 -4.99 10.64 -1.97
N ASN A 110 -5.84 11.61 -1.60
CA ASN A 110 -5.87 12.94 -2.23
C ASN A 110 -5.13 14.01 -1.42
N CYS A 111 -4.10 13.66 -0.65
CA CYS A 111 -3.26 14.68 -0.05
C CYS A 111 -2.39 15.38 -1.11
N ASN A 112 -2.03 16.64 -0.86
CA ASN A 112 -1.31 17.48 -1.82
C ASN A 112 0.01 16.85 -2.29
N ALA A 113 0.72 16.19 -1.39
CA ALA A 113 1.98 15.50 -1.73
C ALA A 113 1.74 14.38 -2.72
N MET A 114 0.70 13.55 -2.50
CA MET A 114 0.34 12.45 -3.39
C MET A 114 -0.16 12.94 -4.76
N ILE A 115 -0.94 14.02 -4.80
CA ILE A 115 -1.36 14.63 -6.06
C ILE A 115 -0.14 15.11 -6.87
N ALA A 116 0.82 15.72 -6.19
CA ALA A 116 2.02 16.24 -6.86
C ALA A 116 2.97 15.15 -7.37
N THR A 117 2.86 13.88 -6.90
CA THR A 117 3.71 12.77 -7.38
C THR A 117 3.54 12.49 -8.86
N GLU A 118 2.37 12.76 -9.44
CA GLU A 118 2.07 12.51 -10.85
C GLU A 118 3.06 13.18 -11.81
N LYS A 119 3.60 14.34 -11.40
CA LYS A 119 4.59 15.07 -12.19
C LYS A 119 5.95 14.37 -12.28
N TYR A 120 6.26 13.53 -11.30
CA TYR A 120 7.60 12.96 -11.11
C TYR A 120 7.63 11.43 -11.28
N THR A 121 6.47 10.76 -11.36
CA THR A 121 6.43 9.30 -11.42
C THR A 121 6.64 8.82 -12.86
N VAL A 122 7.87 8.40 -13.13
CA VAL A 122 8.31 7.88 -14.43
C VAL A 122 9.19 6.67 -14.20
N THR A 123 8.98 5.60 -14.95
CA THR A 123 9.81 4.40 -14.89
C THR A 123 11.14 4.58 -15.63
N GLU A 124 12.09 3.64 -15.45
CA GLU A 124 13.36 3.61 -16.19
C GLU A 124 13.15 3.47 -17.70
N SER A 125 12.06 2.82 -18.13
CA SER A 125 11.66 2.72 -19.54
C SER A 125 11.09 4.03 -20.11
N GLY A 126 10.93 5.09 -19.28
CA GLY A 126 10.35 6.36 -19.68
C GLY A 126 8.81 6.39 -19.64
N LYS A 127 8.16 5.33 -19.16
CA LYS A 127 6.71 5.25 -19.02
C LYS A 127 6.23 6.10 -17.86
N ARG A 128 5.24 6.95 -18.11
CA ARG A 128 4.53 7.71 -17.08
C ARG A 128 3.39 6.86 -16.50
N LEU A 129 3.32 6.80 -15.19
CA LEU A 129 2.21 6.14 -14.50
C LEU A 129 1.09 7.14 -14.22
N SER A 130 -0.15 6.74 -14.51
CA SER A 130 -1.33 7.56 -14.22
C SER A 130 -1.73 7.39 -12.75
N ARG A 131 -1.97 8.51 -12.07
CA ARG A 131 -2.48 8.48 -10.69
C ARG A 131 -4.00 8.30 -10.69
N ILE A 132 -4.48 7.42 -9.83
CA ILE A 132 -5.90 7.17 -9.57
C ILE A 132 -6.22 7.65 -8.15
N PRO A 133 -7.21 8.54 -7.95
CA PRO A 133 -7.65 8.92 -6.63
C PRO A 133 -8.27 7.73 -5.88
N CYS A 134 -7.93 7.54 -4.60
CA CYS A 134 -8.53 6.51 -3.77
C CYS A 134 -9.99 6.85 -3.45
N SER A 135 -10.93 6.07 -3.99
CA SER A 135 -12.36 6.26 -3.78
C SER A 135 -12.77 6.09 -2.31
N SER A 136 -12.17 5.15 -1.59
CA SER A 136 -12.45 4.93 -0.17
C SER A 136 -12.06 6.15 0.66
N HIS A 137 -10.92 6.78 0.35
CA HIS A 137 -10.50 8.00 1.02
C HIS A 137 -11.43 9.18 0.69
N ALA A 138 -11.87 9.31 -0.56
CA ALA A 138 -12.83 10.32 -0.97
C ALA A 138 -14.17 10.16 -0.24
N LEU A 139 -14.71 8.95 -0.16
CA LEU A 139 -15.93 8.64 0.58
C LEU A 139 -15.79 8.94 2.08
N ASN A 140 -14.67 8.57 2.68
CA ASN A 140 -14.40 8.88 4.09
C ASN A 140 -14.37 10.40 4.35
N ASN A 141 -13.80 11.19 3.45
CA ASN A 141 -13.78 12.64 3.56
C ASN A 141 -15.21 13.25 3.41
N ILE A 142 -15.99 12.75 2.45
CA ILE A 142 -17.41 13.16 2.30
C ILE A 142 -18.18 12.83 3.57
N PHE A 143 -18.00 11.64 4.14
CA PHE A 143 -18.66 11.23 5.37
C PHE A 143 -18.24 12.11 6.56
N LYS A 144 -16.96 12.40 6.72
CA LYS A 144 -16.45 13.31 7.76
C LYS A 144 -17.04 14.71 7.62
N ASP A 145 -17.09 15.22 6.40
CA ASP A 145 -17.70 16.53 6.12
C ASP A 145 -19.19 16.56 6.46
N PHE A 146 -19.91 15.49 6.11
CA PHE A 146 -21.32 15.34 6.43
C PHE A 146 -21.56 15.32 7.96
N VAL A 147 -20.80 14.53 8.70
CA VAL A 147 -20.86 14.45 10.16
C VAL A 147 -20.56 15.82 10.78
N ASN A 148 -19.51 16.49 10.32
CA ASN A 148 -19.08 17.78 10.88
C ASN A 148 -20.09 18.91 10.63
N LYS A 149 -20.80 18.89 9.51
CA LYS A 149 -21.82 19.87 9.14
C LYS A 149 -23.17 19.65 9.81
N ASN A 150 -23.40 18.48 10.43
CA ASN A 150 -24.65 18.13 11.11
C ASN A 150 -24.41 17.93 12.62
N PRO A 151 -24.76 18.91 13.47
CA PRO A 151 -24.48 18.83 14.91
C PRO A 151 -25.05 17.58 15.58
N THR A 152 -26.30 17.22 15.28
CA THR A 152 -26.95 16.03 15.87
C THR A 152 -26.24 14.74 15.47
N ILE A 153 -25.84 14.61 14.21
CA ILE A 153 -25.09 13.43 13.73
C ILE A 153 -23.71 13.38 14.37
N ARG A 154 -23.05 14.54 14.51
CA ARG A 154 -21.74 14.64 15.16
C ARG A 154 -21.81 14.20 16.64
N GLU A 155 -22.81 14.61 17.38
CA GLU A 155 -22.99 14.18 18.77
C GLU A 155 -23.21 12.66 18.88
N THR A 156 -24.08 12.11 18.04
CA THR A 156 -24.31 10.66 17.96
C THR A 156 -23.02 9.91 17.58
N TRP A 157 -22.28 10.41 16.59
CA TRP A 157 -21.01 9.81 16.16
C TRP A 157 -19.96 9.82 17.28
N ASN A 158 -19.84 10.92 18.01
CA ASN A 158 -18.92 11.03 19.15
C ASN A 158 -19.28 10.04 20.26
N LEU A 159 -20.57 9.84 20.52
CA LEU A 159 -21.03 8.82 21.48
C LEU A 159 -20.68 7.41 21.03
N VAL A 160 -20.88 7.07 19.76
CA VAL A 160 -20.51 5.77 19.17
C VAL A 160 -19.00 5.55 19.30
N GLN A 161 -18.18 6.56 18.94
CA GLN A 161 -16.72 6.46 19.08
C GLN A 161 -16.28 6.29 20.53
N PHE A 162 -16.92 6.98 21.48
CA PHE A 162 -16.66 6.82 22.89
C PHE A 162 -16.93 5.38 23.36
N ILE A 163 -18.10 4.82 22.98
CA ILE A 163 -18.46 3.44 23.33
C ILE A 163 -17.45 2.44 22.75
N LEU A 164 -17.11 2.56 21.46
CA LEU A 164 -16.18 1.65 20.80
C LEU A 164 -14.76 1.69 21.37
N ASN A 165 -14.33 2.85 21.86
CA ASN A 165 -12.99 3.00 22.45
C ASN A 165 -12.89 2.55 23.91
N HIS A 166 -14.01 2.46 24.65
CA HIS A 166 -14.03 2.08 26.07
C HIS A 166 -14.45 0.64 26.31
N HIS A 167 -14.80 -0.11 25.26
CA HIS A 167 -15.14 -1.54 25.32
C HIS A 167 -14.03 -2.45 24.75
N LYS A 168 -12.78 -1.98 24.76
CA LYS A 168 -11.61 -2.81 24.40
C LYS A 168 -10.91 -3.34 25.62
#